data_eebf4e330b70c3563c655033ec1443ea
#
_entry.id   eebf4e330b70c3563c655033ec1443ea
#
_cell.length_a   1.000
_cell.length_b   1.000
_cell.length_c   1.000
_cell.angle_alpha   90.00
_cell.angle_beta   90.00
_cell.angle_gamma   90.00
#
_symmetry.space_group_name_H-M   'P 1'
#
loop_
_entity.id
_entity.type
_entity.pdbx_description
1 polymer ?
#
loop_
_entity_poly.entity_id
_entity_poly.type
_entity_poly.pdbx_seq_one_letter_code
_entity_poly.pdbx_strand_id
1 'polypeptide(L)'
;MSGNRNFELNRRAFVKGGMAAVAAVSAGMQLVLTPCAKAAGKVVIQYDWLMSNGQIGDIAAAANGYFKDAGLEVEFSPGGPNASTVPPVISGAAQLGQFSETPQLYSARASGVPIKIIACGFRTGPYALTSKPAKPIRGVADLKGKKIGIQPTARFVIDEILAKNGIDPSEVTIVNVGFDKAPLVRGDVDAIGGWITNTQALSVVGDDRIDLLTRDLGLNSYADVYFATDAAIEKDPETLAKFMGAVGKGWGWVHANPQEAVKKMVAAYPEMDLGWEEKTVNLVLKLSFDGATAKDGWGTFDPTSIEEQLALLDKVGQYPNGRPVAADVYTTKILELSAADRPKLDAPAA
;
A
#
# COMPACT_ATOMS: atom_id res chain seq x y z
N MET A 1 46.38 -50.20 9.11
CA MET A 1 45.99 -50.70 10.42
C MET A 1 45.14 -49.67 11.06
N SER A 2 43.87 -49.66 10.81
CA SER A 2 42.77 -50.43 11.43
C SER A 2 42.48 -49.94 12.85
N GLY A 3 41.32 -49.43 13.06
CA GLY A 3 40.73 -49.10 14.35
C GLY A 3 39.39 -48.43 14.27
N ASN A 4 38.41 -49.09 13.62
CA ASN A 4 36.98 -48.74 13.70
C ASN A 4 36.46 -49.10 15.10
N ARG A 5 35.89 -48.17 15.88
CA ARG A 5 35.10 -48.48 17.07
C ARG A 5 33.67 -47.97 16.88
N ASN A 6 32.78 -48.92 16.59
CA ASN A 6 31.36 -48.78 16.64
C ASN A 6 30.91 -48.55 18.09
N PHE A 7 30.16 -47.46 18.34
CA PHE A 7 29.40 -47.25 19.57
C PHE A 7 27.95 -47.69 19.35
N GLU A 8 27.64 -48.91 19.79
CA GLU A 8 26.23 -49.34 19.92
C GLU A 8 25.61 -48.76 21.19
N LEU A 9 24.62 -47.91 21.02
CA LEU A 9 23.77 -47.38 22.10
C LEU A 9 22.71 -48.42 22.48
N ASN A 10 22.90 -49.02 23.64
CA ASN A 10 22.03 -50.06 24.20
C ASN A 10 20.75 -49.47 24.77
N ARG A 11 19.62 -49.68 24.10
CA ARG A 11 18.28 -49.20 24.42
C ARG A 11 17.62 -49.80 25.68
N ARG A 12 18.31 -50.63 26.46
CA ARG A 12 17.75 -51.37 27.60
C ARG A 12 18.08 -50.80 28.99
N ALA A 13 18.80 -49.67 29.09
CA ALA A 13 19.22 -49.12 30.38
C ALA A 13 18.32 -47.97 30.91
N PHE A 14 17.20 -47.64 30.28
CA PHE A 14 16.37 -46.47 30.66
C PHE A 14 15.07 -46.81 31.43
N VAL A 15 14.86 -48.04 31.85
CA VAL A 15 13.58 -48.48 32.47
C VAL A 15 13.71 -48.98 33.92
N LYS A 16 14.83 -48.77 34.60
CA LYS A 16 14.92 -49.14 36.02
C LYS A 16 15.53 -48.00 36.85
N GLY A 17 14.72 -47.07 37.28
CA GLY A 17 15.19 -46.04 38.21
C GLY A 17 14.18 -44.92 38.42
N GLY A 18 13.02 -45.22 39.01
CA GLY A 18 12.06 -44.14 39.23
C GLY A 18 10.82 -44.51 40.01
N MET A 19 11.00 -45.14 41.15
CA MET A 19 9.90 -45.21 42.13
C MET A 19 10.51 -45.13 43.56
N ALA A 20 10.60 -43.93 44.08
CA ALA A 20 10.57 -43.65 45.53
C ALA A 20 10.61 -42.14 45.76
N ALA A 21 9.60 -41.69 46.52
CA ALA A 21 9.49 -40.46 47.29
C ALA A 21 8.35 -39.53 46.85
N VAL A 22 7.14 -39.96 47.19
CA VAL A 22 6.06 -39.03 47.48
C VAL A 22 6.04 -38.87 48.99
N ALA A 23 6.42 -37.70 49.52
CA ALA A 23 6.08 -37.25 50.85
C ALA A 23 6.10 -35.72 50.89
N ALA A 24 4.91 -35.15 50.92
CA ALA A 24 4.47 -33.92 51.57
C ALA A 24 5.44 -32.75 51.74
N VAL A 25 5.20 -31.65 51.01
CA VAL A 25 5.19 -30.29 51.58
C VAL A 25 4.04 -29.53 50.93
N SER A 26 2.95 -29.37 51.69
CA SER A 26 1.88 -28.44 51.42
C SER A 26 2.35 -27.02 51.80
N ALA A 27 3.05 -26.36 50.90
CA ALA A 27 3.27 -24.91 50.95
C ALA A 27 2.76 -24.36 49.61
N GLY A 28 1.78 -23.46 49.66
CA GLY A 28 1.10 -22.89 48.51
C GLY A 28 2.05 -22.21 47.55
N MET A 29 2.50 -22.94 46.57
CA MET A 29 3.18 -22.40 45.40
C MET A 29 2.10 -22.19 44.33
N GLN A 30 1.54 -20.96 44.30
CA GLN A 30 0.80 -20.52 43.14
C GLN A 30 1.74 -20.61 41.96
N LEU A 31 1.52 -21.60 41.10
CA LEU A 31 2.07 -21.59 39.74
C LEU A 31 1.45 -20.37 39.06
N VAL A 32 2.21 -19.28 39.02
CA VAL A 32 1.96 -18.21 38.08
C VAL A 32 2.26 -18.83 36.72
N LEU A 33 1.22 -19.32 36.05
CA LEU A 33 1.27 -19.62 34.61
C LEU A 33 1.55 -18.30 33.93
N THR A 34 2.82 -17.98 33.74
CA THR A 34 3.20 -16.96 32.76
C THR A 34 2.62 -17.43 31.42
N PRO A 35 1.73 -16.64 30.78
CA PRO A 35 1.23 -17.00 29.47
C PRO A 35 2.46 -17.18 28.58
N CYS A 36 2.61 -18.38 28.02
CA CYS A 36 3.63 -18.68 27.03
C CYS A 36 3.45 -17.61 25.92
N ALA A 37 4.41 -16.72 25.78
CA ALA A 37 4.36 -15.71 24.73
C ALA A 37 4.22 -16.48 23.42
N LYS A 38 3.04 -16.36 22.79
CA LYS A 38 2.79 -16.93 21.46
C LYS A 38 3.90 -16.38 20.57
N ALA A 39 4.66 -17.24 19.91
CA ALA A 39 5.72 -16.80 19.02
C ALA A 39 5.13 -15.74 18.07
N ALA A 40 5.82 -14.61 17.93
CA ALA A 40 5.38 -13.52 17.05
C ALA A 40 5.18 -14.08 15.64
N GLY A 41 4.00 -13.86 15.07
CA GLY A 41 3.73 -14.28 13.69
C GLY A 41 4.60 -13.46 12.73
N LYS A 42 5.44 -14.13 11.93
CA LYS A 42 6.19 -13.43 10.88
C LYS A 42 5.21 -13.03 9.77
N VAL A 43 5.22 -11.76 9.39
CA VAL A 43 4.40 -11.18 8.31
C VAL A 43 5.32 -10.46 7.34
N VAL A 44 5.30 -10.85 6.09
CA VAL A 44 5.98 -10.15 4.99
C VAL A 44 4.92 -9.40 4.19
N ILE A 45 5.15 -8.10 3.94
CA ILE A 45 4.38 -7.33 2.97
C ILE A 45 5.21 -7.06 1.73
N GLN A 46 4.67 -7.36 0.55
CA GLN A 46 5.29 -7.06 -0.74
C GLN A 46 4.72 -5.76 -1.31
N TYR A 47 5.57 -4.76 -1.48
CA TYR A 47 5.21 -3.52 -2.18
C TYR A 47 5.46 -3.65 -3.68
N ASP A 48 4.73 -2.92 -4.50
CA ASP A 48 4.95 -2.86 -5.96
C ASP A 48 6.07 -1.88 -6.35
N TRP A 49 6.35 -0.91 -5.47
CA TRP A 49 7.35 0.13 -5.70
C TRP A 49 8.39 0.20 -4.57
N LEU A 50 9.38 1.07 -4.77
CA LEU A 50 10.35 1.43 -3.74
C LEU A 50 9.62 2.11 -2.56
N MET A 51 10.17 1.97 -1.36
CA MET A 51 9.64 2.67 -0.20
C MET A 51 9.71 4.18 -0.42
N SER A 52 8.63 4.86 -0.05
CA SER A 52 8.44 6.29 -0.29
C SER A 52 7.56 6.91 0.79
N ASN A 53 7.23 8.19 0.63
CA ASN A 53 6.30 8.88 1.53
C ASN A 53 4.88 8.28 1.54
N GLY A 54 4.51 7.52 0.53
CA GLY A 54 3.25 6.75 0.51
C GLY A 54 3.16 5.72 1.63
N GLN A 55 4.28 5.16 2.06
CA GLN A 55 4.36 4.16 3.13
C GLN A 55 4.77 4.77 4.48
N ILE A 56 4.68 6.10 4.68
CA ILE A 56 5.12 6.76 5.93
C ILE A 56 4.39 6.23 7.16
N GLY A 57 3.13 5.79 7.03
CA GLY A 57 2.37 5.18 8.12
C GLY A 57 2.88 3.79 8.51
N ASP A 58 3.25 2.97 7.53
CA ASP A 58 3.86 1.64 7.73
C ASP A 58 5.23 1.78 8.42
N ILE A 59 6.04 2.72 7.93
CA ILE A 59 7.36 3.03 8.49
C ILE A 59 7.22 3.53 9.93
N ALA A 60 6.26 4.42 10.19
CA ALA A 60 5.97 4.91 11.53
C ALA A 60 5.48 3.79 12.46
N ALA A 61 4.67 2.86 11.97
CA ALA A 61 4.22 1.70 12.75
C ALA A 61 5.41 0.81 13.16
N ALA A 62 6.34 0.57 12.25
CA ALA A 62 7.56 -0.18 12.54
C ALA A 62 8.46 0.57 13.53
N ALA A 63 8.73 1.85 13.27
CA ALA A 63 9.63 2.68 14.08
C ALA A 63 9.12 2.96 15.51
N ASN A 64 7.80 2.90 15.72
CA ASN A 64 7.17 3.07 17.02
C ASN A 64 6.85 1.74 17.72
N GLY A 65 7.15 0.60 17.10
CA GLY A 65 6.94 -0.72 17.70
C GLY A 65 5.50 -1.24 17.66
N TYR A 66 4.58 -0.61 16.91
CA TYR A 66 3.16 -1.00 16.90
C TYR A 66 2.92 -2.41 16.33
N PHE A 67 3.75 -2.88 15.40
CA PHE A 67 3.70 -4.27 14.96
C PHE A 67 4.09 -5.23 16.08
N LYS A 68 5.16 -4.91 16.83
CA LYS A 68 5.61 -5.72 17.96
C LYS A 68 4.55 -5.78 19.05
N ASP A 69 3.90 -4.64 19.36
CA ASP A 69 2.82 -4.57 20.34
C ASP A 69 1.60 -5.41 19.91
N ALA A 70 1.37 -5.54 18.58
CA ALA A 70 0.35 -6.42 18.02
C ALA A 70 0.78 -7.91 17.98
N GLY A 71 2.01 -8.23 18.43
CA GLY A 71 2.58 -9.58 18.40
C GLY A 71 3.02 -10.02 17.02
N LEU A 72 3.44 -9.09 16.15
CA LEU A 72 3.89 -9.35 14.79
C LEU A 72 5.38 -9.02 14.64
N GLU A 73 6.09 -9.87 13.90
CA GLU A 73 7.40 -9.59 13.33
C GLU A 73 7.20 -9.27 11.85
N VAL A 74 7.39 -8.01 11.45
CA VAL A 74 7.06 -7.56 10.11
C VAL A 74 8.32 -7.30 9.30
N GLU A 75 8.32 -7.79 8.07
CA GLU A 75 9.34 -7.55 7.05
C GLU A 75 8.71 -6.78 5.88
N PHE A 76 9.31 -5.64 5.54
CA PHE A 76 8.96 -4.87 4.34
C PHE A 76 9.80 -5.38 3.17
N SER A 77 9.14 -5.84 2.10
CA SER A 77 9.76 -6.25 0.84
C SER A 77 9.48 -5.17 -0.23
N PRO A 78 10.41 -4.22 -0.43
CA PRO A 78 10.23 -3.19 -1.45
C PRO A 78 10.16 -3.79 -2.85
N GLY A 79 9.40 -3.13 -3.71
CA GLY A 79 9.31 -3.45 -5.13
C GLY A 79 10.25 -2.61 -5.98
N GLY A 80 9.77 -2.24 -7.16
CA GLY A 80 10.49 -1.41 -8.12
C GLY A 80 10.01 -1.63 -9.55
N PRO A 81 10.61 -0.97 -10.55
CA PRO A 81 10.13 -0.98 -11.94
C PRO A 81 9.99 -2.37 -12.59
N ASN A 82 10.72 -3.37 -12.08
CA ASN A 82 10.72 -4.74 -12.60
C ASN A 82 10.26 -5.77 -11.55
N ALA A 83 9.76 -5.32 -10.38
CA ALA A 83 9.32 -6.22 -9.34
C ALA A 83 7.92 -6.79 -9.66
N SER A 84 7.70 -8.03 -9.27
CA SER A 84 6.40 -8.68 -9.33
C SER A 84 5.78 -8.75 -7.94
N THR A 85 4.65 -8.10 -7.73
CA THR A 85 3.99 -8.00 -6.41
C THR A 85 3.07 -9.19 -6.13
N VAL A 86 2.39 -9.70 -7.15
CA VAL A 86 1.38 -10.77 -7.00
C VAL A 86 1.99 -12.13 -6.69
N PRO A 87 3.02 -12.63 -7.40
CA PRO A 87 3.55 -13.97 -7.18
C PRO A 87 4.02 -14.26 -5.74
N PRO A 88 4.74 -13.37 -5.03
CA PRO A 88 5.09 -13.59 -3.64
C PRO A 88 3.88 -13.75 -2.72
N VAL A 89 2.79 -13.02 -2.98
CA VAL A 89 1.56 -13.08 -2.17
C VAL A 89 0.81 -14.38 -2.47
N ILE A 90 0.69 -14.77 -3.72
CA ILE A 90 0.00 -16.02 -4.12
C ILE A 90 0.75 -17.26 -3.61
N SER A 91 2.08 -17.24 -3.62
CA SER A 91 2.89 -18.35 -3.11
C SER A 91 2.90 -18.44 -1.58
N GLY A 92 2.44 -17.40 -0.86
CA GLY A 92 2.52 -17.28 0.59
C GLY A 92 3.89 -16.85 1.10
N ALA A 93 4.83 -16.48 0.23
CA ALA A 93 6.11 -15.87 0.62
C ALA A 93 5.88 -14.50 1.27
N ALA A 94 4.84 -13.78 0.84
CA ALA A 94 4.31 -12.61 1.51
C ALA A 94 2.84 -12.87 1.91
N GLN A 95 2.41 -12.39 3.08
CA GLN A 95 1.06 -12.56 3.59
C GLN A 95 0.08 -11.57 2.98
N LEU A 96 0.60 -10.41 2.57
CA LEU A 96 -0.16 -9.35 1.90
C LEU A 96 0.75 -8.58 0.95
N GLY A 97 0.13 -7.78 0.09
CA GLY A 97 0.82 -6.88 -0.81
C GLY A 97 0.21 -5.49 -0.81
N GLN A 98 0.90 -4.54 -1.42
CA GLN A 98 0.39 -3.20 -1.68
C GLN A 98 0.65 -2.85 -3.14
N PHE A 99 -0.40 -2.36 -3.81
CA PHE A 99 -0.29 -1.73 -5.13
C PHE A 99 -0.39 -0.22 -5.02
N SER A 100 0.39 0.47 -5.83
CA SER A 100 0.32 1.92 -5.96
C SER A 100 -1.07 2.40 -6.39
N GLU A 101 -1.78 1.62 -7.22
CA GLU A 101 -3.11 2.00 -7.74
C GLU A 101 -4.05 0.78 -7.91
N THR A 102 -5.36 1.04 -7.79
CA THR A 102 -6.42 0.02 -7.88
C THR A 102 -6.52 -0.75 -9.21
N PRO A 103 -6.28 -0.16 -10.41
CA PRO A 103 -6.45 -0.89 -11.68
C PRO A 103 -5.59 -2.13 -11.82
N GLN A 104 -4.40 -2.15 -11.21
CA GLN A 104 -3.51 -3.33 -11.24
C GLN A 104 -4.16 -4.52 -10.54
N LEU A 105 -4.80 -4.28 -9.39
CA LEU A 105 -5.53 -5.31 -8.65
C LEU A 105 -6.74 -5.80 -9.42
N TYR A 106 -7.50 -4.90 -10.02
CA TYR A 106 -8.68 -5.26 -10.81
C TYR A 106 -8.31 -6.14 -12.01
N SER A 107 -7.24 -5.79 -12.72
CA SER A 107 -6.73 -6.57 -13.84
C SER A 107 -6.25 -7.96 -13.42
N ALA A 108 -5.58 -8.05 -12.27
CA ALA A 108 -5.19 -9.33 -11.70
C ALA A 108 -6.42 -10.19 -11.37
N ARG A 109 -7.45 -9.59 -10.73
CA ARG A 109 -8.70 -10.30 -10.41
C ARG A 109 -9.46 -10.74 -11.66
N ALA A 110 -9.58 -9.89 -12.68
CA ALA A 110 -10.16 -10.21 -13.98
C ALA A 110 -9.46 -11.38 -14.68
N SER A 111 -8.16 -11.55 -14.42
CA SER A 111 -7.35 -12.66 -14.90
C SER A 111 -7.47 -13.93 -14.02
N GLY A 112 -8.36 -13.94 -13.04
CA GLY A 112 -8.62 -15.09 -12.17
C GLY A 112 -7.69 -15.21 -10.95
N VAL A 113 -6.86 -14.17 -10.66
CA VAL A 113 -6.00 -14.18 -9.48
C VAL A 113 -6.85 -13.96 -8.22
N PRO A 114 -6.81 -14.87 -7.21
CA PRO A 114 -7.71 -14.82 -6.06
C PRO A 114 -7.20 -13.85 -4.98
N ILE A 115 -7.24 -12.54 -5.26
CA ILE A 115 -6.84 -11.46 -4.34
C ILE A 115 -7.94 -10.43 -4.18
N LYS A 116 -8.03 -9.79 -3.00
CA LYS A 116 -8.98 -8.72 -2.70
C LYS A 116 -8.29 -7.53 -2.03
N ILE A 117 -8.81 -6.33 -2.30
CA ILE A 117 -8.51 -5.13 -1.52
C ILE A 117 -9.01 -5.33 -0.09
N ILE A 118 -8.16 -5.01 0.88
CA ILE A 118 -8.49 -5.06 2.32
C ILE A 118 -8.41 -3.69 2.99
N ALA A 119 -7.70 -2.72 2.40
CA ALA A 119 -7.63 -1.32 2.83
C ALA A 119 -7.03 -0.44 1.74
N CYS A 120 -7.21 0.88 1.85
CA CYS A 120 -6.59 1.88 0.98
C CYS A 120 -5.76 2.86 1.80
N GLY A 121 -4.51 3.07 1.44
CA GLY A 121 -3.61 4.04 2.09
C GLY A 121 -4.02 5.47 1.77
N PHE A 122 -4.26 5.75 0.51
CA PHE A 122 -4.75 7.04 0.04
C PHE A 122 -6.21 6.96 -0.38
N ARG A 123 -7.02 7.86 0.17
CA ARG A 123 -8.43 8.07 -0.17
C ARG A 123 -8.60 8.74 -1.52
N THR A 124 -7.60 9.48 -1.94
CA THR A 124 -7.55 10.16 -3.24
C THR A 124 -6.25 9.78 -3.93
N GLY A 125 -6.36 9.30 -5.16
CA GLY A 125 -5.18 9.00 -5.98
C GLY A 125 -4.34 10.25 -6.20
N PRO A 126 -3.01 10.17 -6.02
CA PRO A 126 -2.10 11.30 -6.15
C PRO A 126 -1.72 11.61 -7.60
N TYR A 127 -2.26 10.90 -8.57
CA TYR A 127 -1.90 11.07 -9.97
C TYR A 127 -2.47 12.39 -10.53
N ALA A 128 -1.62 13.14 -11.22
CA ALA A 128 -1.97 14.39 -11.86
C ALA A 128 -1.33 14.53 -13.25
N LEU A 129 -1.92 15.40 -14.05
CA LEU A 129 -1.30 15.96 -15.24
C LEU A 129 -0.69 17.30 -14.85
N THR A 130 0.64 17.37 -14.79
CA THR A 130 1.37 18.59 -14.47
C THR A 130 1.69 19.35 -15.75
N SER A 131 1.36 20.65 -15.79
CA SER A 131 1.61 21.56 -16.91
C SER A 131 2.26 22.86 -16.45
N LYS A 132 2.78 23.64 -17.41
CA LYS A 132 3.39 24.97 -17.15
C LYS A 132 2.36 26.07 -17.36
N PRO A 133 2.48 27.22 -16.69
CA PRO A 133 1.58 28.38 -16.87
C PRO A 133 1.51 28.89 -18.33
N ALA A 134 2.59 28.71 -19.09
CA ALA A 134 2.61 29.13 -20.51
C ALA A 134 1.69 28.30 -21.42
N LYS A 135 1.38 27.05 -21.02
CA LYS A 135 0.45 26.16 -21.72
C LYS A 135 -0.38 25.38 -20.67
N PRO A 136 -1.28 26.08 -19.97
CA PRO A 136 -1.96 25.49 -18.82
C PRO A 136 -2.93 24.40 -19.25
N ILE A 137 -3.00 23.33 -18.46
CA ILE A 137 -4.06 22.32 -18.51
C ILE A 137 -4.76 22.37 -17.17
N ARG A 138 -5.97 22.94 -17.14
CA ARG A 138 -6.78 23.16 -15.94
C ARG A 138 -8.07 22.35 -15.92
N GLY A 139 -8.36 21.67 -17.02
CA GLY A 139 -9.57 20.85 -17.15
C GLY A 139 -9.58 20.05 -18.43
N VAL A 140 -10.67 19.30 -18.59
CA VAL A 140 -10.87 18.36 -19.71
C VAL A 140 -10.72 19.03 -21.08
N ALA A 141 -11.28 20.23 -21.25
CA ALA A 141 -11.27 20.94 -22.53
C ALA A 141 -9.85 21.30 -23.02
N ASP A 142 -8.92 21.48 -22.07
CA ASP A 142 -7.54 21.85 -22.38
C ASP A 142 -6.71 20.67 -22.90
N LEU A 143 -7.20 19.43 -22.81
CA LEU A 143 -6.48 18.23 -23.27
C LEU A 143 -6.44 18.12 -24.80
N LYS A 144 -7.45 18.67 -25.50
CA LYS A 144 -7.55 18.54 -26.95
C LYS A 144 -6.37 19.22 -27.67
N GLY A 145 -5.77 18.51 -28.61
CA GLY A 145 -4.62 18.98 -29.39
C GLY A 145 -3.31 19.03 -28.62
N LYS A 146 -3.26 18.55 -27.35
CA LYS A 146 -2.05 18.56 -26.52
C LYS A 146 -1.21 17.30 -26.67
N LYS A 147 0.09 17.47 -26.40
CA LYS A 147 1.05 16.38 -26.22
C LYS A 147 1.18 16.07 -24.75
N ILE A 148 0.72 14.89 -24.33
CA ILE A 148 0.75 14.47 -22.93
C ILE A 148 1.81 13.39 -22.76
N GLY A 149 2.82 13.66 -21.93
CA GLY A 149 3.85 12.71 -21.55
C GLY A 149 3.33 11.73 -20.50
N ILE A 150 3.28 10.44 -20.80
CA ILE A 150 2.79 9.39 -19.91
C ILE A 150 3.81 8.26 -19.85
N GLN A 151 4.06 7.73 -18.65
CA GLN A 151 4.82 6.50 -18.49
C GLN A 151 4.01 5.32 -19.05
N PRO A 152 4.63 4.35 -19.75
CA PRO A 152 3.92 3.20 -20.31
C PRO A 152 3.09 2.43 -19.25
N THR A 153 3.60 2.31 -18.03
CA THR A 153 2.93 1.65 -16.90
C THR A 153 1.68 2.39 -16.41
N ALA A 154 1.54 3.69 -16.71
CA ALA A 154 0.40 4.53 -16.33
C ALA A 154 -0.50 4.88 -17.55
N ARG A 155 -0.33 4.20 -18.67
CA ARG A 155 -1.11 4.46 -19.91
C ARG A 155 -2.61 4.38 -19.65
N PHE A 156 -3.06 3.44 -18.82
CA PHE A 156 -4.47 3.28 -18.47
C PHE A 156 -5.08 4.54 -17.87
N VAL A 157 -4.32 5.36 -17.13
CA VAL A 157 -4.84 6.60 -16.50
C VAL A 157 -5.34 7.58 -17.56
N ILE A 158 -4.55 7.81 -18.63
CA ILE A 158 -4.99 8.74 -19.68
C ILE A 158 -6.14 8.14 -20.49
N ASP A 159 -6.15 6.85 -20.73
CA ASP A 159 -7.23 6.17 -21.45
C ASP A 159 -8.54 6.28 -20.66
N GLU A 160 -8.52 6.13 -19.31
CA GLU A 160 -9.66 6.39 -18.43
C GLU A 160 -10.13 7.84 -18.48
N ILE A 161 -9.21 8.82 -18.42
CA ILE A 161 -9.53 10.24 -18.51
C ILE A 161 -10.28 10.54 -19.80
N LEU A 162 -9.75 10.09 -20.94
CA LEU A 162 -10.33 10.33 -22.26
C LEU A 162 -11.71 9.68 -22.37
N ALA A 163 -11.85 8.43 -21.96
CA ALA A 163 -13.11 7.68 -22.01
C ALA A 163 -14.19 8.25 -21.10
N LYS A 164 -13.82 8.62 -19.85
CA LYS A 164 -14.74 9.24 -18.89
C LYS A 164 -15.34 10.52 -19.42
N ASN A 165 -14.52 11.31 -20.13
CA ASN A 165 -14.87 12.64 -20.58
C ASN A 165 -15.30 12.69 -22.07
N GLY A 166 -15.41 11.55 -22.74
CA GLY A 166 -15.86 11.46 -24.13
C GLY A 166 -14.92 12.12 -25.13
N ILE A 167 -13.62 12.16 -24.86
CA ILE A 167 -12.59 12.67 -25.76
C ILE A 167 -12.13 11.54 -26.66
N ASP A 168 -12.13 11.76 -27.98
CA ASP A 168 -11.54 10.81 -28.93
C ASP A 168 -10.02 10.73 -28.68
N PRO A 169 -9.44 9.52 -28.52
CA PRO A 169 -8.00 9.36 -28.33
C PRO A 169 -7.15 10.02 -29.44
N SER A 170 -7.67 10.17 -30.65
CA SER A 170 -6.99 10.85 -31.75
C SER A 170 -6.85 12.36 -31.55
N GLU A 171 -7.64 12.97 -30.65
CA GLU A 171 -7.55 14.39 -30.31
C GLU A 171 -6.39 14.72 -29.36
N VAL A 172 -5.70 13.70 -28.80
CA VAL A 172 -4.59 13.87 -27.85
C VAL A 172 -3.38 13.07 -28.31
N THR A 173 -2.22 13.71 -28.31
CA THR A 173 -0.97 13.02 -28.64
C THR A 173 -0.31 12.48 -27.37
N ILE A 174 -0.25 11.17 -27.23
CA ILE A 174 0.42 10.53 -26.08
C ILE A 174 1.88 10.27 -26.44
N VAL A 175 2.79 10.78 -25.62
CA VAL A 175 4.24 10.61 -25.73
C VAL A 175 4.72 9.73 -24.58
N ASN A 176 5.40 8.63 -24.90
CA ASN A 176 6.01 7.79 -23.87
C ASN A 176 7.20 8.54 -23.25
N VAL A 177 7.16 8.72 -21.94
CA VAL A 177 8.20 9.39 -21.16
C VAL A 177 8.67 8.50 -19.99
N GLY A 178 9.85 8.77 -19.47
CA GLY A 178 10.35 8.16 -18.26
C GLY A 178 9.85 8.88 -17.00
N PHE A 179 10.53 8.64 -15.89
CA PHE A 179 10.22 9.26 -14.60
C PHE A 179 10.62 10.74 -14.53
N ASP A 180 11.63 11.13 -15.35
CA ASP A 180 12.17 12.48 -15.42
C ASP A 180 11.16 13.49 -15.98
N LYS A 181 11.13 14.70 -15.44
CA LYS A 181 10.25 15.80 -15.84
C LYS A 181 10.87 16.72 -16.92
N ALA A 182 12.11 16.46 -17.34
CA ALA A 182 12.79 17.24 -18.35
C ALA A 182 12.01 17.38 -19.68
N PRO A 183 11.25 16.38 -20.19
CA PRO A 183 10.43 16.57 -21.39
C PRO A 183 9.43 17.72 -21.28
N LEU A 184 8.81 17.93 -20.12
CA LEU A 184 7.93 19.08 -19.88
C LEU A 184 8.71 20.38 -19.81
N VAL A 185 9.88 20.38 -19.15
CA VAL A 185 10.73 21.57 -19.00
C VAL A 185 11.20 22.05 -20.37
N ARG A 186 11.62 21.15 -21.26
CA ARG A 186 12.07 21.45 -22.63
C ARG A 186 10.93 21.82 -23.58
N GLY A 187 9.68 21.50 -23.23
CA GLY A 187 8.51 21.72 -24.09
C GLY A 187 8.28 20.62 -25.15
N ASP A 188 8.89 19.44 -24.97
CA ASP A 188 8.65 18.26 -25.82
C ASP A 188 7.21 17.77 -25.66
N VAL A 189 6.64 17.97 -24.47
CA VAL A 189 5.24 17.71 -24.10
C VAL A 189 4.61 18.95 -23.46
N ASP A 190 3.29 19.07 -23.53
CA ASP A 190 2.52 20.18 -22.95
C ASP A 190 2.13 19.90 -21.48
N ALA A 191 1.96 18.64 -21.12
CA ALA A 191 1.85 18.18 -19.75
C ALA A 191 2.53 16.82 -19.56
N ILE A 192 2.79 16.45 -18.30
CA ILE A 192 3.40 15.18 -17.94
C ILE A 192 2.63 14.54 -16.77
N GLY A 193 2.32 13.25 -16.90
CA GLY A 193 1.69 12.48 -15.84
C GLY A 193 2.65 12.09 -14.73
N GLY A 194 2.11 11.96 -13.52
CA GLY A 194 2.84 11.48 -12.36
C GLY A 194 2.19 11.82 -11.02
N TRP A 195 2.77 11.33 -9.96
CA TRP A 195 2.29 11.57 -8.61
C TRP A 195 2.74 12.95 -8.10
N ILE A 196 1.80 13.72 -7.55
CA ILE A 196 2.09 15.04 -6.96
C ILE A 196 2.94 14.96 -5.69
N THR A 197 2.99 13.80 -5.05
CA THR A 197 3.85 13.54 -3.88
C THR A 197 5.33 13.40 -4.25
N ASN A 198 5.68 13.28 -5.53
CA ASN A 198 7.07 13.31 -6.01
C ASN A 198 7.58 14.76 -6.14
N THR A 199 7.47 15.52 -5.07
CA THR A 199 7.71 16.98 -5.05
C THR A 199 9.14 17.34 -5.46
N GLN A 200 10.14 16.54 -5.08
CA GLN A 200 11.53 16.73 -5.51
C GLN A 200 11.67 16.61 -7.04
N ALA A 201 11.09 15.57 -7.65
CA ALA A 201 11.13 15.39 -9.10
C ALA A 201 10.35 16.50 -9.84
N LEU A 202 9.29 17.02 -9.24
CA LEU A 202 8.46 18.09 -9.80
C LEU A 202 9.10 19.49 -9.63
N SER A 203 10.08 19.65 -8.75
CA SER A 203 10.70 20.95 -8.47
C SER A 203 11.34 21.59 -9.70
N VAL A 204 11.86 20.80 -10.63
CA VAL A 204 12.47 21.30 -11.89
C VAL A 204 11.46 21.96 -12.83
N VAL A 205 10.16 21.75 -12.62
CA VAL A 205 9.08 22.37 -13.42
C VAL A 205 8.80 23.80 -12.95
N GLY A 206 9.04 24.08 -11.66
CA GLY A 206 8.77 25.36 -11.00
C GLY A 206 7.60 25.26 -10.00
N ASP A 207 7.55 26.23 -9.10
CA ASP A 207 6.51 26.30 -8.06
C ASP A 207 5.17 26.83 -8.61
N ASP A 208 5.19 27.50 -9.76
CA ASP A 208 4.03 28.02 -10.46
C ASP A 208 3.36 27.00 -11.40
N ARG A 209 3.84 25.74 -11.40
CA ARG A 209 3.25 24.65 -12.17
C ARG A 209 1.79 24.44 -11.81
N ILE A 210 1.07 23.85 -12.73
CA ILE A 210 -0.35 23.54 -12.58
C ILE A 210 -0.49 22.02 -12.53
N ASP A 211 -0.94 21.51 -11.39
CA ASP A 211 -1.20 20.09 -11.16
C ASP A 211 -2.73 19.86 -11.25
N LEU A 212 -3.18 19.19 -12.31
CA LEU A 212 -4.57 18.80 -12.50
C LEU A 212 -4.73 17.34 -12.06
N LEU A 213 -5.33 17.13 -10.90
CA LEU A 213 -5.54 15.80 -10.34
C LEU A 213 -6.55 14.99 -11.17
N THR A 214 -6.35 13.68 -11.25
CA THR A 214 -7.29 12.77 -11.94
C THR A 214 -8.69 12.84 -11.37
N ARG A 215 -8.85 13.07 -10.05
CA ARG A 215 -10.17 13.29 -9.42
C ARG A 215 -10.90 14.51 -9.99
N ASP A 216 -10.18 15.57 -10.33
CA ASP A 216 -10.76 16.80 -10.90
C ASP A 216 -11.22 16.56 -12.35
N LEU A 217 -10.77 15.46 -12.95
CA LEU A 217 -11.22 14.92 -14.24
C LEU A 217 -12.29 13.83 -14.10
N GLY A 218 -12.82 13.63 -12.89
CA GLY A 218 -13.88 12.68 -12.59
C GLY A 218 -13.42 11.25 -12.33
N LEU A 219 -12.14 11.02 -12.09
CA LEU A 219 -11.59 9.70 -11.73
C LEU A 219 -11.34 9.62 -10.22
N ASN A 220 -12.20 8.91 -9.51
CA ASN A 220 -12.02 8.61 -8.09
C ASN A 220 -11.30 7.26 -7.95
N SER A 221 -9.97 7.28 -7.96
CA SER A 221 -9.14 6.11 -7.67
C SER A 221 -8.59 6.18 -6.26
N TYR A 222 -8.42 5.02 -5.64
CA TYR A 222 -7.64 4.86 -4.43
C TYR A 222 -6.19 4.53 -4.79
N ALA A 223 -5.26 4.89 -3.90
CA ALA A 223 -3.86 4.53 -4.07
C ALA A 223 -3.29 3.90 -2.80
N ASP A 224 -2.10 3.30 -2.94
CA ASP A 224 -1.46 2.51 -1.89
C ASP A 224 -2.42 1.47 -1.30
N VAL A 225 -3.02 0.66 -2.20
CA VAL A 225 -4.07 -0.29 -1.82
C VAL A 225 -3.48 -1.59 -1.31
N TYR A 226 -3.83 -1.95 -0.08
CA TYR A 226 -3.42 -3.21 0.52
C TYR A 226 -4.33 -4.33 0.04
N PHE A 227 -3.74 -5.48 -0.26
CA PHE A 227 -4.46 -6.66 -0.70
C PHE A 227 -3.92 -7.94 -0.08
N ALA A 228 -4.77 -8.94 -0.01
CA ALA A 228 -4.41 -10.29 0.40
C ALA A 228 -5.15 -11.32 -0.46
N THR A 229 -4.71 -12.58 -0.40
CA THR A 229 -5.43 -13.67 -1.08
C THR A 229 -6.75 -13.99 -0.39
N ASP A 230 -7.73 -14.49 -1.17
CA ASP A 230 -8.98 -15.00 -0.62
C ASP A 230 -8.72 -16.03 0.50
N ALA A 231 -7.73 -16.91 0.29
CA ALA A 231 -7.34 -17.92 1.27
C ALA A 231 -6.77 -17.32 2.57
N ALA A 232 -5.96 -16.26 2.50
CA ALA A 232 -5.42 -15.60 3.70
C ALA A 232 -6.53 -14.88 4.47
N ILE A 233 -7.46 -14.21 3.77
CA ILE A 233 -8.62 -13.53 4.35
C ILE A 233 -9.55 -14.50 5.08
N GLU A 234 -9.66 -15.73 4.59
CA GLU A 234 -10.51 -16.76 5.21
C GLU A 234 -9.81 -17.45 6.39
N LYS A 235 -8.53 -17.84 6.22
CA LYS A 235 -7.81 -18.69 7.16
C LYS A 235 -7.20 -17.94 8.33
N ASP A 236 -6.72 -16.73 8.10
CA ASP A 236 -6.03 -15.92 9.12
C ASP A 236 -6.37 -14.42 9.04
N PRO A 237 -7.66 -14.06 9.11
CA PRO A 237 -8.07 -12.65 9.08
C PRO A 237 -7.55 -11.85 10.27
N GLU A 238 -7.29 -12.51 11.41
CA GLU A 238 -6.81 -11.84 12.62
C GLU A 238 -5.39 -11.29 12.46
N THR A 239 -4.49 -12.04 11.83
CA THR A 239 -3.13 -11.55 11.54
C THR A 239 -3.17 -10.36 10.58
N LEU A 240 -4.00 -10.42 9.53
CA LEU A 240 -4.20 -9.30 8.61
C LEU A 240 -4.79 -8.07 9.34
N ALA A 241 -5.76 -8.28 10.24
CA ALA A 241 -6.37 -7.20 11.02
C ALA A 241 -5.39 -6.56 12.00
N LYS A 242 -4.55 -7.36 12.69
CA LYS A 242 -3.48 -6.85 13.54
C LYS A 242 -2.46 -6.02 12.76
N PHE A 243 -2.09 -6.48 11.56
CA PHE A 243 -1.21 -5.72 10.67
C PHE A 243 -1.85 -4.38 10.30
N MET A 244 -3.07 -4.39 9.77
CA MET A 244 -3.77 -3.16 9.36
C MET A 244 -4.06 -2.22 10.54
N GLY A 245 -4.36 -2.77 11.73
CA GLY A 245 -4.50 -1.97 12.95
C GLY A 245 -3.21 -1.28 13.36
N ALA A 246 -2.07 -1.97 13.30
CA ALA A 246 -0.76 -1.38 13.58
C ALA A 246 -0.40 -0.28 12.55
N VAL A 247 -0.65 -0.51 11.26
CA VAL A 247 -0.47 0.50 10.21
C VAL A 247 -1.39 1.71 10.46
N GLY A 248 -2.67 1.47 10.82
CA GLY A 248 -3.60 2.55 11.19
C GLY A 248 -3.08 3.40 12.34
N LYS A 249 -2.55 2.78 13.42
CA LYS A 249 -1.87 3.52 14.50
C LYS A 249 -0.68 4.33 14.00
N GLY A 250 0.10 3.78 13.08
CA GLY A 250 1.20 4.48 12.42
C GLY A 250 0.71 5.74 11.72
N TRP A 251 -0.32 5.64 10.90
CA TRP A 251 -0.92 6.80 10.21
C TRP A 251 -1.51 7.82 11.19
N GLY A 252 -2.16 7.38 12.28
CA GLY A 252 -2.64 8.28 13.33
C GLY A 252 -1.50 9.04 14.01
N TRP A 253 -0.38 8.35 14.24
CA TRP A 253 0.81 8.98 14.82
C TRP A 253 1.46 9.98 13.84
N VAL A 254 1.55 9.65 12.54
CA VAL A 254 2.01 10.56 11.47
C VAL A 254 1.16 11.82 11.43
N HIS A 255 -0.17 11.67 11.48
CA HIS A 255 -1.10 12.80 11.49
C HIS A 255 -0.85 13.76 12.67
N ALA A 256 -0.56 13.22 13.85
CA ALA A 256 -0.27 14.01 15.04
C ALA A 256 1.17 14.57 15.09
N ASN A 257 2.12 13.94 14.39
CA ASN A 257 3.55 14.23 14.48
C ASN A 257 4.24 14.23 13.11
N PRO A 258 3.75 15.00 12.12
CA PRO A 258 4.17 14.87 10.73
C PRO A 258 5.69 15.08 10.53
N GLN A 259 6.29 16.08 11.15
CA GLN A 259 7.71 16.38 11.00
C GLN A 259 8.61 15.31 11.64
N GLU A 260 8.19 14.76 12.78
CA GLU A 260 8.95 13.69 13.44
C GLU A 260 8.82 12.36 12.65
N ALA A 261 7.67 12.14 12.02
CA ALA A 261 7.45 11.00 11.15
C ALA A 261 8.39 11.01 9.94
N VAL A 262 8.56 12.16 9.32
CA VAL A 262 9.51 12.35 8.21
C VAL A 262 10.95 12.05 8.66
N LYS A 263 11.38 12.54 9.82
CA LYS A 263 12.72 12.24 10.35
C LYS A 263 12.93 10.75 10.57
N LYS A 264 11.93 10.03 11.12
CA LYS A 264 12.00 8.58 11.29
C LYS A 264 12.04 7.86 9.93
N MET A 265 11.26 8.32 8.96
CA MET A 265 11.25 7.77 7.61
C MET A 265 12.61 7.91 6.93
N VAL A 266 13.20 9.12 6.92
CA VAL A 266 14.52 9.37 6.33
C VAL A 266 15.64 8.63 7.09
N ALA A 267 15.52 8.48 8.41
CA ALA A 267 16.46 7.65 9.17
C ALA A 267 16.43 6.17 8.77
N ALA A 268 15.26 5.65 8.40
CA ALA A 268 15.09 4.27 7.90
C ALA A 268 15.47 4.13 6.41
N TYR A 269 15.29 5.18 5.63
CA TYR A 269 15.51 5.21 4.17
C TYR A 269 16.31 6.46 3.77
N PRO A 270 17.64 6.44 3.96
CA PRO A 270 18.52 7.62 3.79
C PRO A 270 18.63 8.18 2.37
N GLU A 271 18.11 7.45 1.38
CA GLU A 271 18.00 7.91 -0.02
C GLU A 271 16.93 8.99 -0.20
N MET A 272 16.01 9.17 0.77
CA MET A 272 15.00 10.22 0.75
C MET A 272 15.60 11.54 1.28
N ASP A 273 15.26 12.64 0.63
CA ASP A 273 15.71 13.97 1.05
C ASP A 273 14.80 14.57 2.13
N LEU A 274 15.34 14.82 3.32
CA LEU A 274 14.60 15.32 4.46
C LEU A 274 13.82 16.61 4.14
N GLY A 275 14.46 17.56 3.47
CA GLY A 275 13.85 18.88 3.22
C GLY A 275 12.68 18.80 2.23
N TRP A 276 12.72 17.87 1.27
CA TRP A 276 11.59 17.64 0.36
C TRP A 276 10.47 16.87 1.04
N GLU A 277 10.78 15.88 1.85
CA GLU A 277 9.76 15.10 2.56
C GLU A 277 9.04 15.93 3.63
N GLU A 278 9.73 16.85 4.32
CA GLU A 278 9.10 17.81 5.25
C GLU A 278 8.07 18.73 4.56
N LYS A 279 8.31 19.10 3.31
CA LYS A 279 7.35 19.88 2.51
C LYS A 279 6.19 19.04 2.00
N THR A 280 6.40 17.73 1.83
CA THR A 280 5.44 16.82 1.18
C THR A 280 4.48 16.18 2.17
N VAL A 281 4.86 15.98 3.44
CA VAL A 281 4.08 15.19 4.40
C VAL A 281 2.65 15.67 4.60
N ASN A 282 2.40 16.99 4.60
CA ASN A 282 1.04 17.52 4.71
C ASN A 282 0.18 17.21 3.48
N LEU A 283 0.77 17.15 2.29
CA LEU A 283 0.09 16.70 1.09
C LEU A 283 -0.28 15.22 1.19
N VAL A 284 0.66 14.37 1.64
CA VAL A 284 0.43 12.95 1.88
C VAL A 284 -0.73 12.74 2.86
N LEU A 285 -0.78 13.48 3.96
CA LEU A 285 -1.88 13.41 4.92
C LEU A 285 -3.23 13.82 4.31
N LYS A 286 -3.27 14.86 3.47
CA LYS A 286 -4.50 15.27 2.76
C LYS A 286 -4.98 14.26 1.73
N LEU A 287 -4.11 13.40 1.22
CA LEU A 287 -4.49 12.29 0.34
C LEU A 287 -5.01 11.08 1.12
N SER A 288 -4.48 10.85 2.32
CA SER A 288 -4.80 9.70 3.17
C SER A 288 -6.04 9.89 4.01
N PHE A 289 -6.36 11.12 4.40
CA PHE A 289 -7.45 11.46 5.31
C PHE A 289 -8.47 12.38 4.68
N ASP A 290 -9.75 12.16 5.00
CA ASP A 290 -10.89 12.96 4.57
C ASP A 290 -12.08 12.74 5.53
N GLY A 291 -13.23 13.33 5.26
CA GLY A 291 -14.43 13.14 6.06
C GLY A 291 -14.90 11.69 6.18
N ALA A 292 -14.57 10.82 5.21
CA ALA A 292 -14.87 9.39 5.31
C ALA A 292 -13.95 8.70 6.34
N THR A 293 -12.67 9.04 6.38
CA THR A 293 -11.77 8.50 7.41
C THR A 293 -12.10 9.02 8.81
N ALA A 294 -12.61 10.27 8.93
CA ALA A 294 -13.13 10.80 10.19
C ALA A 294 -14.30 9.96 10.73
N LYS A 295 -15.15 9.45 9.85
CA LYS A 295 -16.30 8.62 10.20
C LYS A 295 -15.93 7.16 10.41
N ASP A 296 -15.27 6.55 9.43
CA ASP A 296 -15.14 5.09 9.29
C ASP A 296 -13.72 4.58 9.61
N GLY A 297 -12.78 5.49 9.91
CA GLY A 297 -11.39 5.21 10.23
C GLY A 297 -10.48 5.10 9.00
N TRP A 298 -9.19 5.33 9.20
CA TRP A 298 -8.18 5.24 8.15
C TRP A 298 -8.23 3.87 7.45
N GLY A 299 -7.92 3.85 6.17
CA GLY A 299 -7.92 2.64 5.34
C GLY A 299 -9.26 2.34 4.68
N THR A 300 -10.33 3.08 5.05
CA THR A 300 -11.67 2.88 4.48
C THR A 300 -11.72 3.21 3.00
N PHE A 301 -12.68 2.62 2.29
CA PHE A 301 -12.99 2.88 0.89
C PHE A 301 -14.51 2.80 0.66
N ASP A 302 -14.97 3.42 -0.44
CA ASP A 302 -16.36 3.37 -0.85
C ASP A 302 -16.52 2.31 -1.95
N PRO A 303 -17.33 1.27 -1.74
CA PRO A 303 -17.67 0.28 -2.75
C PRO A 303 -18.24 0.89 -4.05
N THR A 304 -18.96 1.99 -3.96
CA THR A 304 -19.52 2.67 -5.14
C THR A 304 -18.42 3.20 -6.05
N SER A 305 -17.36 3.81 -5.47
CA SER A 305 -16.22 4.29 -6.24
C SER A 305 -15.46 3.15 -6.92
N ILE A 306 -15.36 1.98 -6.27
CA ILE A 306 -14.76 0.77 -6.87
C ILE A 306 -15.61 0.31 -8.08
N GLU A 307 -16.93 0.23 -7.92
CA GLU A 307 -17.84 -0.18 -8.99
C GLU A 307 -17.78 0.76 -10.20
N GLU A 308 -17.78 2.07 -9.95
CA GLU A 308 -17.65 3.08 -11.01
C GLU A 308 -16.34 2.94 -11.76
N GLN A 309 -15.22 2.72 -11.07
CA GLN A 309 -13.92 2.53 -11.71
C GLN A 309 -13.85 1.23 -12.51
N LEU A 310 -14.41 0.12 -11.98
CA LEU A 310 -14.53 -1.14 -12.73
C LEU A 310 -15.32 -0.97 -14.02
N ALA A 311 -16.44 -0.24 -13.97
CA ALA A 311 -17.28 0.03 -15.14
C ALA A 311 -16.53 0.89 -16.18
N LEU A 312 -15.75 1.86 -15.74
CA LEU A 312 -14.96 2.71 -16.62
C LEU A 312 -13.85 1.93 -17.32
N LEU A 313 -13.10 1.11 -16.58
CA LEU A 313 -12.04 0.26 -17.13
C LEU A 313 -12.56 -0.78 -18.12
N ASP A 314 -13.76 -1.33 -17.87
CA ASP A 314 -14.46 -2.21 -18.82
C ASP A 314 -14.78 -1.50 -20.14
N LYS A 315 -15.30 -0.27 -20.04
CA LYS A 315 -15.61 0.56 -21.21
C LYS A 315 -14.38 0.85 -22.09
N VAL A 316 -13.19 0.92 -21.49
CA VAL A 316 -11.91 1.12 -22.24
C VAL A 316 -11.21 -0.20 -22.58
N GLY A 317 -11.86 -1.35 -22.41
CA GLY A 317 -11.37 -2.65 -22.83
C GLY A 317 -10.26 -3.24 -21.98
N GLN A 318 -10.14 -2.84 -20.72
CA GLN A 318 -9.10 -3.34 -19.81
C GLN A 318 -9.34 -4.80 -19.32
N TYR A 319 -10.51 -5.37 -19.59
CA TYR A 319 -10.88 -6.73 -19.18
C TYR A 319 -11.19 -7.64 -20.36
N PRO A 320 -10.17 -8.15 -21.06
CA PRO A 320 -10.38 -8.99 -22.24
C PRO A 320 -11.12 -10.31 -21.95
N ASN A 321 -11.06 -10.77 -20.69
CA ASN A 321 -11.73 -11.99 -20.22
C ASN A 321 -13.04 -11.70 -19.46
N GLY A 322 -13.52 -10.46 -19.47
CA GLY A 322 -14.69 -10.00 -18.76
C GLY A 322 -14.37 -9.23 -17.48
N ARG A 323 -15.27 -8.32 -17.14
CA ARG A 323 -15.17 -7.48 -15.95
C ARG A 323 -15.34 -8.31 -14.68
N PRO A 324 -14.51 -8.12 -13.65
CA PRO A 324 -14.71 -8.80 -12.37
C PRO A 324 -15.94 -8.24 -11.63
N VAL A 325 -16.58 -9.10 -10.85
CA VAL A 325 -17.67 -8.69 -9.96
C VAL A 325 -17.09 -7.89 -8.80
N ALA A 326 -17.69 -6.74 -8.47
CA ALA A 326 -17.16 -5.85 -7.44
C ALA A 326 -16.99 -6.54 -6.07
N ALA A 327 -17.92 -7.40 -5.66
CA ALA A 327 -17.84 -8.18 -4.43
C ALA A 327 -16.65 -9.16 -4.38
N ASP A 328 -16.08 -9.50 -5.55
CA ASP A 328 -14.88 -10.33 -5.64
C ASP A 328 -13.58 -9.52 -5.56
N VAL A 329 -13.67 -8.19 -5.66
CA VAL A 329 -12.50 -7.30 -5.76
C VAL A 329 -12.06 -6.78 -4.40
N TYR A 330 -12.98 -6.68 -3.43
CA TYR A 330 -12.69 -6.14 -2.11
C TYR A 330 -13.38 -6.91 -0.98
N THR A 331 -12.96 -6.63 0.26
CA THR A 331 -13.67 -7.04 1.49
C THR A 331 -13.46 -6.01 2.59
N THR A 332 -14.51 -5.71 3.36
CA THR A 332 -14.45 -4.85 4.56
C THR A 332 -14.07 -5.61 5.82
N LYS A 333 -14.05 -6.94 5.78
CA LYS A 333 -13.83 -7.82 6.94
C LYS A 333 -12.59 -7.44 7.77
N ILE A 334 -11.48 -7.11 7.10
CA ILE A 334 -10.23 -6.76 7.79
C ILE A 334 -10.32 -5.38 8.44
N LEU A 335 -10.99 -4.43 7.77
CA LEU A 335 -11.25 -3.10 8.34
C LEU A 335 -12.18 -3.17 9.55
N GLU A 336 -13.19 -4.03 9.52
CA GLU A 336 -14.10 -4.27 10.65
C GLU A 336 -13.36 -4.86 11.85
N LEU A 337 -12.54 -5.88 11.63
CA LEU A 337 -11.75 -6.53 12.68
C LEU A 337 -10.69 -5.58 13.30
N SER A 338 -10.16 -4.64 12.54
CA SER A 338 -9.16 -3.65 12.99
C SER A 338 -9.75 -2.31 13.39
N ALA A 339 -11.08 -2.17 13.47
CA ALA A 339 -11.77 -0.88 13.63
C ALA A 339 -11.32 -0.09 14.87
N ALA A 340 -11.03 -0.76 15.99
CA ALA A 340 -10.60 -0.13 17.23
C ALA A 340 -9.21 0.54 17.15
N ASP A 341 -8.36 0.09 16.24
CA ASP A 341 -6.97 0.51 16.10
C ASP A 341 -6.76 1.52 14.96
N ARG A 342 -7.78 1.72 14.11
CA ARG A 342 -7.71 2.66 12.99
C ARG A 342 -8.16 4.05 13.40
N PRO A 343 -7.35 5.12 13.20
CA PRO A 343 -7.69 6.46 13.64
C PRO A 343 -8.87 7.01 12.85
N LYS A 344 -9.80 7.66 13.56
CA LYS A 344 -10.93 8.41 13.00
C LYS A 344 -10.55 9.88 12.95
N LEU A 345 -9.91 10.29 11.87
CA LEU A 345 -9.35 11.62 11.67
C LEU A 345 -9.74 12.15 10.29
N ASP A 346 -9.94 13.47 10.19
CA ASP A 346 -10.09 14.18 8.93
C ASP A 346 -8.72 14.63 8.40
N ALA A 347 -8.69 15.15 7.18
CA ALA A 347 -7.49 15.78 6.66
C ALA A 347 -7.02 16.91 7.61
N PRO A 348 -5.71 17.11 7.79
CA PRO A 348 -5.23 18.22 8.60
C PRO A 348 -5.68 19.56 8.02
N ALA A 349 -5.97 20.51 8.89
CA ALA A 349 -6.28 21.88 8.50
C ALA A 349 -5.16 22.47 7.64
N ALA A 350 -5.55 23.36 6.72
CA ALA A 350 -4.61 23.99 5.77
C ALA A 350 -3.62 24.91 6.47
#